data_52d14915b3037610eb2d70d9dce78b4d
#
_entry.id   52d14915b3037610eb2d70d9dce78b4d
#
_cell.length_a   1.000
_cell.length_b   1.000
_cell.length_c   1.000
_cell.angle_alpha   90.00
_cell.angle_beta   90.00
_cell.angle_gamma   90.00
#
_symmetry.space_group_name_H-M   'P 1'
#
loop_
_entity.id
_entity.type
_entity.pdbx_description
1 polymer ?
#
loop_
_entity_poly.entity_id
_entity_poly.type
_entity_poly.pdbx_seq_one_letter_code
_entity_poly.pdbx_strand_id
1 'polypeptide(L)'
;MLGADIGPVYTHGAVERLTQDYRDSGIALHTTTPVASLPKGTDYAGSLIVAPPSAAGSTWLRRFGDVSTAFASGWMQVRGARRRRSLDRGFVLSDHVDWPALISTIGATGAERVWVTHGYREQVVRFLTERGIAAESIASHWEGENDQEPAVAGEEAMA
;
A
#
# COMPACT_ATOMS: atom_id res chain seq x y z
N MET A 1 9.33 -14.54 13.51
CA MET A 1 10.76 -14.56 13.84
C MET A 1 11.51 -13.71 12.82
N LEU A 2 11.79 -12.46 13.15
CA LEU A 2 12.50 -11.52 12.27
C LEU A 2 13.98 -11.57 12.65
N GLY A 3 14.72 -12.45 12.01
CA GLY A 3 16.15 -12.64 12.25
C GLY A 3 17.06 -11.97 11.23
N ALA A 4 16.57 -10.97 10.50
CA ALA A 4 17.44 -10.19 9.64
C ALA A 4 18.02 -9.02 10.45
N ASP A 5 19.33 -8.92 10.52
CA ASP A 5 20.00 -7.71 10.98
C ASP A 5 19.86 -6.64 9.89
N ILE A 6 18.80 -5.85 10.00
CA ILE A 6 18.49 -4.77 9.04
C ILE A 6 19.09 -3.42 9.46
N GLY A 7 19.91 -3.41 10.50
CA GLY A 7 20.45 -2.19 11.08
C GLY A 7 19.38 -1.31 11.77
N PRO A 8 19.69 -0.06 12.07
CA PRO A 8 18.75 0.88 12.66
C PRO A 8 17.55 1.14 11.76
N VAL A 9 16.35 1.24 12.36
CA VAL A 9 15.12 1.58 11.63
C VAL A 9 14.68 2.99 12.01
N TYR A 10 14.64 3.86 11.02
CA TYR A 10 14.19 5.25 11.16
C TYR A 10 12.84 5.46 10.50
N THR A 11 12.04 6.36 11.04
CA THR A 11 10.69 6.61 10.55
C THR A 11 10.46 8.07 10.18
N HIS A 12 9.66 8.27 9.13
CA HIS A 12 9.03 9.57 8.88
C HIS A 12 8.00 9.85 9.97
N GLY A 13 7.79 11.11 10.34
CA GLY A 13 6.86 11.48 11.42
C GLY A 13 5.43 10.94 11.26
N ALA A 14 4.92 10.89 10.02
CA ALA A 14 3.61 10.32 9.75
C ALA A 14 3.54 8.80 10.04
N VAL A 15 4.64 8.07 9.80
CA VAL A 15 4.73 6.63 10.10
C VAL A 15 4.88 6.41 11.60
N GLU A 16 5.71 7.22 12.26
CA GLU A 16 5.98 7.05 13.70
C GLU A 16 4.72 7.18 14.54
N ARG A 17 3.84 8.13 14.18
CA ARG A 17 2.58 8.29 14.87
C ARG A 17 1.73 7.01 14.86
N LEU A 18 1.55 6.42 13.67
CA LEU A 18 0.83 5.15 13.54
C LEU A 18 1.55 4.00 14.25
N THR A 19 2.87 3.96 14.17
CA THR A 19 3.69 2.96 14.88
C THR A 19 3.46 3.02 16.39
N GLN A 20 3.32 4.22 16.96
CA GLN A 20 3.02 4.39 18.37
C GLN A 20 1.61 3.89 18.72
N ASP A 21 0.61 4.19 17.89
CA ASP A 21 -0.76 3.71 18.09
C ASP A 21 -0.82 2.17 18.13
N TYR A 22 -0.05 1.51 17.25
CA TYR A 22 0.07 0.04 17.28
C TYR A 22 0.73 -0.47 18.56
N ARG A 23 1.80 0.17 19.05
CA ARG A 23 2.46 -0.20 20.30
C ARG A 23 1.54 -0.02 21.49
N ASP A 24 0.81 1.09 21.54
CA ASP A 24 -0.16 1.39 22.62
C ASP A 24 -1.31 0.37 22.62
N SER A 25 -1.62 -0.21 21.46
CA SER A 25 -2.57 -1.32 21.31
C SER A 25 -1.97 -2.70 21.66
N GLY A 26 -0.73 -2.75 22.16
CA GLY A 26 -0.07 -4.00 22.58
C GLY A 26 0.57 -4.80 21.45
N ILE A 27 0.70 -4.24 20.26
CA ILE A 27 1.35 -4.91 19.12
C ILE A 27 2.86 -4.73 19.22
N ALA A 28 3.59 -5.85 19.30
CA ALA A 28 5.05 -5.84 19.32
C ALA A 28 5.59 -5.49 17.92
N LEU A 29 6.20 -4.32 17.81
CA LEU A 29 6.87 -3.86 16.60
C LEU A 29 8.37 -3.71 16.85
N HIS A 30 9.16 -3.78 15.77
CA HIS A 30 10.59 -3.47 15.80
C HIS A 30 10.81 -2.07 16.37
N THR A 31 11.92 -1.87 17.09
CA THR A 31 12.30 -0.55 17.60
C THR A 31 12.55 0.41 16.45
N THR A 32 11.92 1.58 16.50
CA THR A 32 12.07 2.64 15.49
C THR A 32 12.50 3.95 16.18
N THR A 33 13.14 4.83 15.42
CA THR A 33 13.50 6.17 15.87
C THR A 33 13.03 7.19 14.83
N PRO A 34 12.25 8.21 15.22
CA PRO A 34 11.83 9.25 14.29
C PRO A 34 13.03 10.01 13.73
N VAL A 35 13.11 10.19 12.41
CA VAL A 35 14.19 11.00 11.78
C VAL A 35 14.26 12.42 12.35
N ALA A 36 13.11 12.97 12.76
CA ALA A 36 13.03 14.32 13.32
C ALA A 36 13.72 14.47 14.68
N SER A 37 13.92 13.40 15.43
CA SER A 37 14.61 13.41 16.74
C SER A 37 16.14 13.30 16.61
N LEU A 38 16.65 13.04 15.43
CA LEU A 38 18.07 12.81 15.21
C LEU A 38 18.82 14.13 14.96
N PRO A 39 20.10 14.23 15.38
CA PRO A 39 20.95 15.38 15.10
C PRO A 39 21.09 15.64 13.59
N LYS A 40 21.35 16.92 13.23
CA LYS A 40 21.74 17.24 11.85
C LYS A 40 23.08 16.56 11.52
N GLY A 41 23.15 15.97 10.32
CA GLY A 41 24.37 15.27 9.88
C GLY A 41 24.48 13.82 10.37
N THR A 42 23.40 13.25 10.92
CA THR A 42 23.35 11.82 11.21
C THR A 42 23.72 11.01 9.98
N ASP A 43 24.60 10.03 10.14
CA ASP A 43 24.90 9.04 9.10
C ASP A 43 23.79 7.99 9.07
N TYR A 44 23.22 7.79 7.89
CA TYR A 44 22.15 6.81 7.66
C TYR A 44 22.64 5.54 6.94
N ALA A 45 23.93 5.38 6.75
CA ALA A 45 24.49 4.20 6.10
C ALA A 45 24.06 2.91 6.83
N GLY A 46 23.63 1.91 6.06
CA GLY A 46 23.20 0.63 6.61
C GLY A 46 21.87 0.66 7.40
N SER A 47 21.11 1.74 7.33
CA SER A 47 19.82 1.87 7.99
C SER A 47 18.63 1.62 7.04
N LEU A 48 17.49 1.27 7.62
CA LEU A 48 16.20 1.23 6.93
C LEU A 48 15.40 2.48 7.29
N ILE A 49 14.88 3.18 6.26
CA ILE A 49 14.03 4.36 6.46
C ILE A 49 12.63 4.05 5.96
N VAL A 50 11.64 4.14 6.85
CA VAL A 50 10.24 3.90 6.53
C VAL A 50 9.51 5.23 6.42
N ALA A 51 8.90 5.47 5.26
CA ALA A 51 8.22 6.72 4.94
C ALA A 51 6.94 6.47 4.14
N PRO A 52 5.96 7.39 4.17
CA PRO A 52 4.76 7.27 3.35
C PRO A 52 5.09 7.49 1.87
N PRO A 53 4.25 7.01 0.93
CA PRO A 53 4.45 7.20 -0.51
C PRO A 53 4.65 8.66 -0.93
N SER A 54 4.00 9.60 -0.24
CA SER A 54 4.13 11.04 -0.48
C SER A 54 5.53 11.61 -0.21
N ALA A 55 6.38 10.89 0.51
CA ALA A 55 7.78 11.28 0.71
C ALA A 55 8.63 11.03 -0.55
N ALA A 56 8.19 10.17 -1.47
CA ALA A 56 8.90 9.87 -2.70
C ALA A 56 9.05 11.14 -3.57
N GLY A 57 10.27 11.41 -4.05
CA GLY A 57 10.59 12.60 -4.84
C GLY A 57 10.58 13.92 -4.07
N SER A 58 10.28 13.92 -2.78
CA SER A 58 10.29 15.14 -1.96
C SER A 58 11.70 15.57 -1.56
N THR A 59 11.82 16.84 -1.11
CA THR A 59 13.08 17.37 -0.58
C THR A 59 13.50 16.67 0.72
N TRP A 60 12.59 16.01 1.40
CA TRP A 60 12.85 15.25 2.61
C TRP A 60 13.86 14.11 2.38
N LEU A 61 13.82 13.47 1.21
CA LEU A 61 14.74 12.38 0.86
C LEU A 61 16.19 12.84 0.70
N ARG A 62 16.43 14.10 0.35
CA ARG A 62 17.80 14.62 0.07
C ARG A 62 18.75 14.49 1.25
N ARG A 63 18.24 14.39 2.46
CA ARG A 63 19.06 14.26 3.68
C ARG A 63 19.76 12.91 3.82
N PHE A 64 19.30 11.90 3.08
CA PHE A 64 19.81 10.53 3.21
C PHE A 64 20.92 10.21 2.20
N GLY A 65 21.24 11.13 1.29
CA GLY A 65 22.24 10.90 0.24
C GLY A 65 21.77 9.86 -0.78
N ASP A 66 22.68 8.94 -1.12
CA ASP A 66 22.40 7.85 -2.05
C ASP A 66 21.58 6.77 -1.34
N VAL A 67 20.37 6.52 -1.83
CA VAL A 67 19.43 5.55 -1.23
C VAL A 67 18.98 4.54 -2.26
N SER A 68 18.86 3.28 -1.84
CA SER A 68 18.10 2.27 -2.59
C SER A 68 16.63 2.36 -2.18
N THR A 69 15.76 2.53 -3.16
CA THR A 69 14.34 2.73 -2.94
C THR A 69 13.54 1.46 -3.09
N ALA A 70 12.59 1.26 -2.18
CA ALA A 70 11.65 0.15 -2.25
C ALA A 70 10.22 0.62 -1.98
N PHE A 71 9.25 -0.06 -2.56
CA PHE A 71 7.85 0.21 -2.33
C PHE A 71 7.12 -1.07 -1.94
N ALA A 72 6.39 -1.02 -0.83
CA ALA A 72 5.54 -2.10 -0.36
C ALA A 72 4.08 -1.77 -0.72
N SER A 73 3.47 -2.54 -1.60
CA SER A 73 2.09 -2.35 -2.04
C SER A 73 1.61 -3.57 -2.81
N GLY A 74 0.31 -3.86 -2.78
CA GLY A 74 -0.32 -4.87 -3.62
C GLY A 74 -0.08 -4.63 -5.12
N TRP A 75 0.03 -3.37 -5.54
CA TRP A 75 0.35 -2.98 -6.93
C TRP A 75 1.73 -3.46 -7.41
N MET A 76 2.62 -3.85 -6.52
CA MET A 76 3.94 -4.38 -6.89
C MET A 76 3.86 -5.76 -7.54
N GLN A 77 2.71 -6.42 -7.51
CA GLN A 77 2.44 -7.62 -8.29
C GLN A 77 2.36 -7.32 -9.79
N VAL A 78 1.94 -6.11 -10.17
CA VAL A 78 1.79 -5.70 -11.56
C VAL A 78 3.10 -5.15 -12.12
N ARG A 79 3.70 -5.83 -13.10
CA ARG A 79 5.00 -5.44 -13.67
C ARG A 79 5.04 -3.99 -14.19
N GLY A 80 3.96 -3.53 -14.83
CA GLY A 80 3.85 -2.16 -15.33
C GLY A 80 3.91 -1.09 -14.22
N ALA A 81 3.30 -1.35 -13.07
CA ALA A 81 3.32 -0.43 -11.93
C ALA A 81 4.73 -0.26 -11.35
N ARG A 82 5.52 -1.34 -11.29
CA ARG A 82 6.91 -1.29 -10.82
C ARG A 82 7.79 -0.43 -11.72
N ARG A 83 7.67 -0.58 -13.05
CA ARG A 83 8.48 0.17 -14.02
C ARG A 83 8.19 1.67 -13.99
N ARG A 84 6.91 2.06 -13.89
CA ARG A 84 6.52 3.47 -13.87
C ARG A 84 7.01 4.25 -12.65
N ARG A 85 7.29 3.57 -11.55
CA ARG A 85 7.71 4.21 -10.29
C ARG A 85 9.22 4.36 -10.14
N SER A 86 10.02 3.90 -11.11
CA SER A 86 11.50 3.98 -11.08
C SER A 86 12.11 3.53 -9.75
N LEU A 87 11.59 2.42 -9.21
CA LEU A 87 12.01 1.88 -7.92
C LEU A 87 13.05 0.78 -8.12
N ASP A 88 14.03 0.72 -7.23
CA ASP A 88 15.02 -0.35 -7.23
C ASP A 88 14.38 -1.69 -6.88
N ARG A 89 13.42 -1.68 -5.94
CA ARG A 89 12.69 -2.88 -5.51
C ARG A 89 11.21 -2.61 -5.27
N GLY A 90 10.40 -3.66 -5.40
CA GLY A 90 8.98 -3.66 -5.02
C GLY A 90 8.65 -4.91 -4.23
N PHE A 91 7.94 -4.74 -3.12
CA PHE A 91 7.45 -5.83 -2.29
C PHE A 91 5.93 -5.92 -2.44
N VAL A 92 5.44 -7.13 -2.76
CA VAL A 92 3.99 -7.37 -2.81
C VAL A 92 3.49 -7.50 -1.38
N LEU A 93 2.91 -6.44 -0.88
CA LEU A 93 2.31 -6.37 0.45
C LEU A 93 1.05 -5.52 0.37
N SER A 94 -0.07 -6.03 0.84
CA SER A 94 -1.35 -5.33 0.83
C SER A 94 -2.08 -5.56 2.15
N ASP A 95 -2.74 -4.53 2.63
CA ASP A 95 -3.72 -4.57 3.71
C ASP A 95 -5.14 -4.84 3.20
N HIS A 96 -5.32 -4.88 1.88
CA HIS A 96 -6.59 -5.26 1.27
C HIS A 96 -6.71 -6.77 1.18
N VAL A 97 -7.93 -7.23 1.36
CA VAL A 97 -8.29 -8.64 1.17
C VAL A 97 -8.07 -9.08 -0.29
N ASP A 98 -7.56 -10.27 -0.51
CA ASP A 98 -7.49 -10.85 -1.84
C ASP A 98 -8.86 -11.34 -2.36
N TRP A 99 -8.93 -11.64 -3.65
CA TRP A 99 -10.19 -12.06 -4.27
C TRP A 99 -10.82 -13.32 -3.63
N PRO A 100 -10.09 -14.42 -3.40
CA PRO A 100 -10.66 -15.60 -2.75
C PRO A 100 -11.21 -15.31 -1.36
N ALA A 101 -10.46 -14.56 -0.54
CA ALA A 101 -10.88 -14.22 0.82
C ALA A 101 -12.06 -13.24 0.83
N LEU A 102 -12.10 -12.26 -0.11
CA LEU A 102 -13.26 -11.37 -0.27
C LEU A 102 -14.54 -12.16 -0.55
N ILE A 103 -14.50 -13.06 -1.52
CA ILE A 103 -15.68 -13.86 -1.91
C ILE A 103 -16.09 -14.82 -0.79
N SER A 104 -15.12 -15.44 -0.12
CA SER A 104 -15.37 -16.30 1.04
C SER A 104 -16.04 -15.53 2.19
N THR A 105 -15.55 -14.30 2.47
CA THR A 105 -16.11 -13.45 3.52
C THR A 105 -17.55 -13.05 3.19
N ILE A 106 -17.82 -12.59 1.97
CA ILE A 106 -19.18 -12.25 1.54
C ILE A 106 -20.09 -13.45 1.69
N GLY A 107 -19.68 -14.64 1.22
CA GLY A 107 -20.47 -15.86 1.38
C GLY A 107 -20.73 -16.22 2.84
N ALA A 108 -19.75 -16.06 3.71
CA ALA A 108 -19.88 -16.36 5.14
C ALA A 108 -20.85 -15.43 5.88
N THR A 109 -21.09 -14.21 5.37
CA THR A 109 -22.07 -13.28 5.96
C THR A 109 -23.52 -13.71 5.72
N GLY A 110 -23.78 -14.51 4.71
CA GLY A 110 -25.14 -14.85 4.26
C GLY A 110 -25.93 -13.65 3.72
N ALA A 111 -25.26 -12.58 3.34
CA ALA A 111 -25.91 -11.36 2.87
C ALA A 111 -26.66 -11.60 1.55
N GLU A 112 -27.92 -11.19 1.48
CA GLU A 112 -28.75 -11.23 0.27
C GLU A 112 -28.44 -10.06 -0.68
N ARG A 113 -27.87 -8.98 -0.15
CA ARG A 113 -27.52 -7.78 -0.90
C ARG A 113 -26.14 -7.27 -0.48
N VAL A 114 -25.32 -6.90 -1.46
CA VAL A 114 -23.95 -6.39 -1.26
C VAL A 114 -23.78 -5.05 -1.98
N TRP A 115 -23.30 -4.05 -1.26
CA TRP A 115 -22.90 -2.78 -1.83
C TRP A 115 -21.38 -2.68 -1.91
N VAL A 116 -20.89 -2.33 -3.10
CA VAL A 116 -19.46 -2.21 -3.38
C VAL A 116 -19.09 -0.73 -3.54
N THR A 117 -18.18 -0.22 -2.71
CA THR A 117 -17.88 1.21 -2.59
C THR A 117 -16.60 1.66 -3.27
N HIS A 118 -15.58 0.81 -3.38
CA HIS A 118 -14.27 1.16 -3.96
C HIS A 118 -13.56 -0.05 -4.58
N GLY A 119 -12.42 0.18 -5.21
CA GLY A 119 -11.64 -0.84 -5.90
C GLY A 119 -12.30 -1.29 -7.20
N TYR A 120 -12.13 -2.54 -7.57
CA TYR A 120 -12.69 -3.15 -8.79
C TYR A 120 -14.21 -3.41 -8.67
N ARG A 121 -14.98 -2.36 -8.44
CA ARG A 121 -16.42 -2.42 -8.12
C ARG A 121 -17.20 -3.23 -9.14
N GLU A 122 -17.04 -2.91 -10.42
CA GLU A 122 -17.80 -3.53 -11.50
C GLU A 122 -17.54 -5.04 -11.60
N GLN A 123 -16.30 -5.47 -11.39
CA GLN A 123 -15.92 -6.87 -11.41
C GLN A 123 -16.56 -7.64 -10.25
N VAL A 124 -16.56 -7.06 -9.05
CA VAL A 124 -17.19 -7.65 -7.86
C VAL A 124 -18.70 -7.73 -8.03
N VAL A 125 -19.35 -6.63 -8.46
CA VAL A 125 -20.80 -6.58 -8.71
C VAL A 125 -21.21 -7.64 -9.72
N ARG A 126 -20.55 -7.70 -10.87
CA ARG A 126 -20.82 -8.69 -11.90
C ARG A 126 -20.70 -10.12 -11.38
N PHE A 127 -19.59 -10.41 -10.70
CA PHE A 127 -19.33 -11.75 -10.16
C PHE A 127 -20.41 -12.21 -9.17
N LEU A 128 -20.87 -11.32 -8.29
CA LEU A 128 -21.89 -11.63 -7.29
C LEU A 128 -23.27 -11.80 -7.95
N THR A 129 -23.61 -10.92 -8.90
CA THR A 129 -24.87 -11.00 -9.65
C THR A 129 -24.98 -12.28 -10.46
N GLU A 130 -23.91 -12.71 -11.13
CA GLU A 130 -23.85 -13.99 -11.85
C GLU A 130 -24.08 -15.22 -10.94
N ARG A 131 -23.92 -15.05 -9.61
CA ARG A 131 -24.18 -16.06 -8.58
C ARG A 131 -25.49 -15.90 -7.84
N GLY A 132 -26.34 -14.98 -8.30
CA GLY A 132 -27.67 -14.76 -7.72
C GLY A 132 -27.66 -13.88 -6.45
N ILE A 133 -26.55 -13.24 -6.10
CA ILE A 133 -26.49 -12.27 -5.01
C ILE A 133 -26.78 -10.89 -5.57
N ALA A 134 -27.76 -10.18 -5.00
CA ALA A 134 -28.01 -8.78 -5.39
C ALA A 134 -26.80 -7.92 -5.05
N ALA A 135 -26.17 -7.31 -6.04
CA ALA A 135 -25.00 -6.47 -5.83
C ALA A 135 -25.08 -5.18 -6.64
N GLU A 136 -24.65 -4.09 -6.03
CA GLU A 136 -24.69 -2.76 -6.61
C GLU A 136 -23.40 -1.98 -6.29
N SER A 137 -22.93 -1.17 -7.25
CA SER A 137 -21.89 -0.19 -7.03
C SER A 137 -22.49 1.09 -6.47
N ILE A 138 -22.00 1.57 -5.34
CA ILE A 138 -22.39 2.86 -4.79
C ILE A 138 -21.20 3.82 -4.77
N ALA A 139 -21.47 5.07 -5.13
CA ALA A 139 -20.51 6.14 -4.96
C ALA A 139 -20.38 6.49 -3.47
N SER A 140 -19.17 6.56 -2.95
CA SER A 140 -18.93 7.14 -1.63
C SER A 140 -18.34 8.53 -1.78
N HIS A 141 -18.65 9.44 -0.83
CA HIS A 141 -18.05 10.77 -0.78
C HIS A 141 -16.56 10.73 -0.39
N TRP A 142 -16.08 9.58 0.05
CA TRP A 142 -14.69 9.31 0.33
C TRP A 142 -14.10 8.58 -0.87
N GLU A 143 -13.63 9.34 -1.84
CA GLU A 143 -12.64 8.84 -2.78
C GLU A 143 -11.33 8.73 -1.99
N GLY A 144 -11.11 7.58 -1.38
CA GLY A 144 -9.79 7.22 -0.88
C GLY A 144 -8.80 7.38 -2.01
N GLU A 145 -7.55 7.72 -1.68
CA GLU A 145 -6.42 8.01 -2.55
C GLU A 145 -6.67 7.56 -3.99
N ASN A 146 -6.76 8.54 -4.89
CA ASN A 146 -7.07 8.36 -6.31
C ASN A 146 -6.65 6.99 -6.82
N ASP A 147 -7.60 6.09 -7.02
CA ASP A 147 -7.52 4.96 -7.94
C ASP A 147 -7.41 5.54 -9.37
N GLN A 148 -6.37 6.31 -9.63
CA GLN A 148 -5.93 6.55 -10.98
C GLN A 148 -5.38 5.22 -11.49
N GLU A 149 -6.30 4.36 -11.91
CA GLU A 149 -5.96 3.36 -12.90
C GLU A 149 -5.17 4.07 -13.99
N PRO A 150 -3.91 3.65 -14.25
CA PRO A 150 -3.29 4.12 -15.46
C PRO A 150 -4.16 3.60 -16.61
N ALA A 151 -4.80 4.50 -17.34
CA ALA A 151 -5.53 4.19 -18.55
C ALA A 151 -4.74 3.15 -19.34
N VAL A 152 -5.35 2.00 -19.56
CA VAL A 152 -4.85 0.99 -20.51
C VAL A 152 -4.89 1.71 -21.84
N ALA A 153 -3.74 2.21 -22.29
CA ALA A 153 -3.59 2.74 -23.64
C ALA A 153 -4.01 1.61 -24.58
N GLY A 154 -5.10 1.85 -25.29
CA GLY A 154 -5.62 0.93 -26.27
C GLY A 154 -4.52 0.53 -27.26
N GLU A 155 -4.46 -0.75 -27.55
CA GLU A 155 -3.82 -1.27 -28.76
C GLU A 155 -4.40 -0.53 -29.97
N GLU A 156 -3.68 0.48 -30.44
CA GLU A 156 -3.89 0.93 -31.81
C GLU A 156 -3.36 -0.17 -32.71
N ALA A 157 -4.31 -0.79 -33.41
CA ALA A 157 -4.11 -1.73 -34.49
C ALA A 157 -3.10 -1.19 -35.50
N MET A 158 -2.04 -1.94 -35.72
CA MET A 158 -1.26 -1.82 -36.97
C MET A 158 -2.10 -2.35 -38.14
N ALA A 159 -2.47 -1.44 -39.00
CA ALA A 159 -2.78 -1.75 -40.39
C ALA A 159 -1.48 -1.71 -41.22
#